data_92d57b6a049ab53f7618c703eb2505c9
#
_entry.id   92d57b6a049ab53f7618c703eb2505c9
#
_cell.length_a   1.000
_cell.length_b   1.000
_cell.length_c   1.000
_cell.angle_alpha   90.00
_cell.angle_beta   90.00
_cell.angle_gamma   90.00
#
_symmetry.space_group_name_H-M   'P 1'
#
loop_
_entity.id
_entity.type
_entity.pdbx_description
1 polymer ?
#
loop_
_entity_poly.entity_id
_entity_poly.type
_entity_poly.pdbx_seq_one_letter_code
_entity_poly.pdbx_strand_id
1 'polypeptide(L)'
;MAKAKKAVKKTVKKVSRKASRKQATSAAAVAKAAAKSAAGRSKAKAAIPKPHVAKKGDPVRIGVLGGSGIYGMAGLKNTKWRKVATPWGDPSDELLFGTLDGAELVFLPRHGRGHVHSPSEVNYRANIDALKRVGCQDVISVSACGSFKEHLPPGTFVIVDQFIDRTFMRQKSFFSTGMVAHVSCAHPVCHRLGDALEAAAKDAGINVQRGGTYLCMEGPQFSTQAESFLYKSWGCDVIGMTNAPEAKLAREAELCYASVAMVTDFDCWHPDHDHVDVAAVIRVLLDNAEKGQALVAKAVPHLKHRPAHCSQGCNTVLDTALITAPEKRDPKVLKKLDAVAGRVFNA
;
A
#
# COMPACT_ATOMS: atom_id res chain seq x y z
N MET A 1 47.47 -3.54 -28.64
CA MET A 1 46.05 -3.28 -28.30
C MET A 1 45.28 -4.46 -27.67
N ALA A 2 45.56 -5.71 -28.02
CA ALA A 2 44.83 -6.88 -27.46
C ALA A 2 45.08 -7.16 -25.95
N LYS A 3 46.29 -6.91 -25.41
CA LYS A 3 46.59 -7.12 -23.97
C LYS A 3 45.88 -6.14 -23.04
N ALA A 4 45.68 -4.88 -23.46
CA ALA A 4 44.96 -3.87 -22.67
C ALA A 4 43.46 -4.17 -22.57
N LYS A 5 42.81 -4.62 -23.66
CA LYS A 5 41.40 -5.03 -23.64
C LYS A 5 41.12 -6.26 -22.74
N LYS A 6 42.07 -7.18 -22.59
CA LYS A 6 41.98 -8.35 -21.73
C LYS A 6 42.07 -8.00 -20.22
N ALA A 7 42.91 -6.99 -19.89
CA ALA A 7 43.05 -6.50 -18.51
C ALA A 7 41.78 -5.76 -18.03
N VAL A 8 41.21 -4.87 -18.86
CA VAL A 8 39.98 -4.14 -18.54
C VAL A 8 38.80 -5.10 -18.36
N LYS A 9 38.64 -6.11 -19.23
CA LYS A 9 37.59 -7.15 -19.05
C LYS A 9 37.73 -7.96 -17.75
N LYS A 10 38.95 -8.24 -17.28
CA LYS A 10 39.22 -8.94 -16.02
C LYS A 10 38.87 -8.08 -14.80
N THR A 11 39.16 -6.78 -14.86
CA THR A 11 38.89 -5.82 -13.77
C THR A 11 37.38 -5.57 -13.63
N VAL A 12 36.65 -5.35 -14.74
CA VAL A 12 35.21 -5.17 -14.76
C VAL A 12 34.50 -6.42 -14.22
N LYS A 13 34.95 -7.63 -14.61
CA LYS A 13 34.40 -8.89 -14.09
C LYS A 13 34.66 -9.12 -12.58
N LYS A 14 35.76 -8.58 -12.05
CA LYS A 14 36.12 -8.68 -10.63
C LYS A 14 35.33 -7.68 -9.77
N VAL A 15 35.05 -6.48 -10.30
CA VAL A 15 34.24 -5.46 -9.64
C VAL A 15 32.76 -5.89 -9.62
N SER A 16 32.23 -6.41 -10.73
CA SER A 16 30.83 -6.90 -10.78
C SER A 16 30.59 -8.09 -9.84
N ARG A 17 31.57 -9.03 -9.73
CA ARG A 17 31.48 -10.16 -8.78
C ARG A 17 31.59 -9.73 -7.31
N LYS A 18 32.29 -8.62 -7.00
CA LYS A 18 32.40 -8.11 -5.63
C LYS A 18 31.15 -7.33 -5.21
N ALA A 19 30.50 -6.63 -6.16
CA ALA A 19 29.20 -5.96 -5.95
C ALA A 19 28.07 -6.98 -5.75
N SER A 20 27.97 -8.00 -6.62
CA SER A 20 26.96 -9.05 -6.47
C SER A 20 27.12 -9.88 -5.19
N ARG A 21 28.36 -10.10 -4.71
CA ARG A 21 28.62 -10.80 -3.45
C ARG A 21 28.24 -9.97 -2.22
N LYS A 22 28.43 -8.63 -2.23
CA LYS A 22 27.96 -7.73 -1.16
C LYS A 22 26.44 -7.63 -1.12
N GLN A 23 25.77 -7.62 -2.27
CA GLN A 23 24.30 -7.61 -2.35
C GLN A 23 23.69 -8.93 -1.90
N ALA A 24 24.30 -10.08 -2.27
CA ALA A 24 23.84 -11.40 -1.79
C ALA A 24 24.00 -11.56 -0.26
N THR A 25 25.04 -11.00 0.34
CA THR A 25 25.23 -11.01 1.80
C THR A 25 24.24 -10.09 2.52
N SER A 26 23.85 -8.96 1.93
CA SER A 26 22.83 -8.06 2.47
C SER A 26 21.44 -8.72 2.42
N ALA A 27 21.06 -9.32 1.30
CA ALA A 27 19.79 -10.04 1.17
C ALA A 27 19.70 -11.26 2.10
N ALA A 28 20.79 -12.00 2.26
CA ALA A 28 20.87 -13.13 3.18
C ALA A 28 20.83 -12.70 4.67
N ALA A 29 21.38 -11.53 5.00
CA ALA A 29 21.29 -10.96 6.36
C ALA A 29 19.87 -10.53 6.71
N VAL A 30 19.15 -9.90 5.77
CA VAL A 30 17.73 -9.53 5.92
C VAL A 30 16.85 -10.78 6.05
N ALA A 31 17.09 -11.80 5.23
CA ALA A 31 16.37 -13.07 5.31
C ALA A 31 16.63 -13.81 6.63
N LYS A 32 17.86 -13.78 7.15
CA LYS A 32 18.23 -14.41 8.42
C LYS A 32 17.67 -13.68 9.64
N ALA A 33 17.54 -12.34 9.58
CA ALA A 33 16.86 -11.55 10.61
C ALA A 33 15.35 -11.83 10.62
N ALA A 34 14.72 -11.98 9.44
CA ALA A 34 13.32 -12.34 9.30
C ALA A 34 13.03 -13.77 9.83
N ALA A 35 13.91 -14.74 9.57
CA ALA A 35 13.74 -16.12 10.04
C ALA A 35 13.88 -16.26 11.57
N LYS A 36 14.73 -15.46 12.20
CA LYS A 36 14.90 -15.46 13.68
C LYS A 36 13.67 -14.92 14.42
N SER A 37 12.87 -14.03 13.80
CA SER A 37 11.65 -13.48 14.42
C SER A 37 10.44 -14.41 14.30
N ALA A 38 10.47 -15.41 13.40
CA ALA A 38 9.37 -16.34 13.17
C ALA A 38 9.30 -17.52 14.16
N ALA A 39 10.38 -17.82 14.88
CA ALA A 39 10.52 -19.04 15.68
C ALA A 39 9.87 -19.00 17.09
N GLY A 40 9.23 -17.88 17.48
CA GLY A 40 8.69 -17.70 18.84
C GLY A 40 7.18 -17.41 18.93
N ARG A 41 6.35 -17.74 17.93
CA ARG A 41 4.91 -17.39 17.96
C ARG A 41 4.10 -18.34 18.84
N SER A 42 3.70 -17.88 20.03
CA SER A 42 2.69 -18.54 20.85
C SER A 42 1.32 -18.55 20.16
N LYS A 43 0.60 -19.67 20.23
CA LYS A 43 -0.73 -19.90 19.60
C LYS A 43 -1.90 -19.18 20.30
N ALA A 44 -1.68 -18.33 21.28
CA ALA A 44 -2.77 -17.58 21.92
C ALA A 44 -3.30 -16.53 20.96
N LYS A 45 -4.60 -16.57 20.63
CA LYS A 45 -5.27 -15.48 19.89
C LYS A 45 -5.15 -14.20 20.71
N ALA A 46 -4.50 -13.18 20.15
CA ALA A 46 -4.45 -11.87 20.77
C ALA A 46 -5.89 -11.31 20.93
N ALA A 47 -6.18 -10.65 22.05
CA ALA A 47 -7.44 -9.96 22.21
C ALA A 47 -7.57 -8.84 21.15
N ILE A 48 -8.77 -8.68 20.59
CA ILE A 48 -9.07 -7.59 19.66
C ILE A 48 -9.08 -6.29 20.45
N PRO A 49 -8.18 -5.33 20.19
CA PRO A 49 -8.17 -4.07 20.90
C PRO A 49 -9.40 -3.23 20.54
N LYS A 50 -9.89 -2.42 21.47
CA LYS A 50 -10.92 -1.42 21.16
C LYS A 50 -10.39 -0.41 20.13
N PRO A 51 -11.25 0.12 19.26
CA PRO A 51 -10.87 1.17 18.33
C PRO A 51 -10.33 2.40 19.10
N HIS A 52 -9.22 2.95 18.59
CA HIS A 52 -8.68 4.19 19.13
C HIS A 52 -9.56 5.36 18.70
N VAL A 53 -10.00 6.13 19.66
CA VAL A 53 -10.71 7.40 19.43
C VAL A 53 -9.71 8.51 19.63
N ALA A 54 -9.42 9.26 18.57
CA ALA A 54 -8.47 10.37 18.62
C ALA A 54 -8.92 11.43 19.61
N LYS A 55 -8.03 11.90 20.47
CA LYS A 55 -8.25 12.96 21.45
C LYS A 55 -7.57 14.25 20.99
N LYS A 56 -8.05 15.37 21.51
CA LYS A 56 -7.37 16.66 21.30
C LYS A 56 -5.94 16.58 21.85
N GLY A 57 -4.95 16.84 20.99
CA GLY A 57 -3.53 16.75 21.34
C GLY A 57 -2.84 15.42 20.96
N ASP A 58 -3.58 14.41 20.51
CA ASP A 58 -2.95 13.21 19.94
C ASP A 58 -2.17 13.59 18.69
N PRO A 59 -1.01 12.97 18.45
CA PRO A 59 -0.27 13.18 17.21
C PRO A 59 -1.08 12.68 16.00
N VAL A 60 -0.92 13.35 14.86
CA VAL A 60 -1.46 12.84 13.60
C VAL A 60 -0.88 11.46 13.35
N ARG A 61 -1.76 10.50 13.04
CA ARG A 61 -1.37 9.11 12.78
C ARG A 61 -1.63 8.75 11.32
N ILE A 62 -0.55 8.42 10.59
CA ILE A 62 -0.56 8.13 9.17
C ILE A 62 -0.26 6.65 8.97
N GLY A 63 -1.19 5.92 8.35
CA GLY A 63 -0.98 4.55 7.92
C GLY A 63 -0.18 4.49 6.61
N VAL A 64 0.74 3.55 6.52
CA VAL A 64 1.51 3.29 5.30
C VAL A 64 1.40 1.81 4.95
N LEU A 65 0.70 1.52 3.85
CA LEU A 65 0.62 0.18 3.26
C LEU A 65 1.70 0.07 2.18
N GLY A 66 2.64 -0.85 2.36
CA GLY A 66 3.75 -0.98 1.39
C GLY A 66 4.31 -2.38 1.30
N GLY A 67 5.14 -2.58 0.28
CA GLY A 67 5.95 -3.77 0.12
C GLY A 67 7.24 -3.72 0.94
N SER A 68 8.11 -4.72 0.69
CA SER A 68 9.44 -4.79 1.29
C SER A 68 10.25 -3.54 0.93
N GLY A 69 10.85 -2.91 1.94
CA GLY A 69 11.72 -1.75 1.76
C GLY A 69 11.12 -0.41 2.22
N ILE A 70 9.79 -0.25 2.32
CA ILE A 70 9.19 1.05 2.71
C ILE A 70 9.33 1.34 4.21
N TYR A 71 9.31 0.32 5.07
CA TYR A 71 9.35 0.48 6.53
C TYR A 71 10.76 0.62 7.13
N GLY A 72 11.83 0.50 6.31
CA GLY A 72 13.23 0.76 6.71
C GLY A 72 13.64 2.23 6.64
N MET A 73 12.72 3.16 6.85
CA MET A 73 12.89 4.60 6.63
C MET A 73 13.92 5.23 7.58
N ALA A 74 14.87 5.98 7.02
CA ALA A 74 15.82 6.77 7.80
C ALA A 74 15.09 7.86 8.59
N GLY A 75 15.55 8.11 9.83
CA GLY A 75 14.97 9.14 10.70
C GLY A 75 13.73 8.70 11.48
N LEU A 76 13.18 7.52 11.24
CA LEU A 76 12.07 6.99 12.02
C LEU A 76 12.54 6.61 13.43
N LYS A 77 11.95 7.23 14.46
CA LYS A 77 12.32 7.06 15.88
C LYS A 77 11.28 6.22 16.62
N ASN A 78 11.65 5.69 17.79
CA ASN A 78 10.78 4.96 18.71
C ASN A 78 10.03 3.79 18.05
N THR A 79 10.71 3.07 17.18
CA THR A 79 10.09 2.01 16.38
C THR A 79 9.70 0.81 17.25
N LYS A 80 8.47 0.30 17.05
CA LYS A 80 7.97 -0.88 17.75
C LYS A 80 6.99 -1.66 16.88
N TRP A 81 7.24 -2.95 16.71
CA TRP A 81 6.28 -3.88 16.12
C TRP A 81 5.20 -4.26 17.14
N ARG A 82 3.94 -4.24 16.71
CA ARG A 82 2.79 -4.62 17.53
C ARG A 82 1.84 -5.51 16.76
N LYS A 83 1.42 -6.61 17.35
CA LYS A 83 0.34 -7.45 16.85
C LYS A 83 -1.00 -6.74 17.12
N VAL A 84 -1.82 -6.60 16.08
CA VAL A 84 -3.16 -6.03 16.15
C VAL A 84 -4.14 -7.07 15.60
N ALA A 85 -4.96 -7.65 16.47
CA ALA A 85 -6.01 -8.58 16.06
C ALA A 85 -7.23 -7.80 15.59
N THR A 86 -7.97 -8.35 14.60
CA THR A 86 -9.20 -7.75 14.07
C THR A 86 -10.35 -8.76 14.04
N PRO A 87 -11.60 -8.29 13.94
CA PRO A 87 -12.76 -9.17 13.76
C PRO A 87 -12.75 -9.94 12.43
N TRP A 88 -11.88 -9.55 11.50
CA TRP A 88 -11.74 -10.12 10.15
C TRP A 88 -10.60 -11.14 10.04
N GLY A 89 -9.97 -11.47 11.15
CA GLY A 89 -8.76 -12.29 11.22
C GLY A 89 -7.50 -11.47 11.46
N ASP A 90 -6.36 -12.10 11.28
CA ASP A 90 -5.07 -11.42 11.43
C ASP A 90 -4.74 -10.60 10.17
N PRO A 91 -4.17 -9.38 10.32
CA PRO A 91 -3.54 -8.65 9.22
C PRO A 91 -2.37 -9.43 8.62
N SER A 92 -1.89 -8.98 7.48
CA SER A 92 -0.77 -9.62 6.76
C SER A 92 0.50 -9.74 7.61
N ASP A 93 0.71 -8.81 8.56
CA ASP A 93 1.81 -8.84 9.51
C ASP A 93 1.50 -8.01 10.76
N GLU A 94 2.45 -7.95 11.70
CA GLU A 94 2.43 -6.94 12.76
C GLU A 94 2.57 -5.54 12.16
N LEU A 95 2.05 -4.54 12.86
CA LEU A 95 2.18 -3.15 12.48
C LEU A 95 3.45 -2.57 13.12
N LEU A 96 4.28 -1.87 12.33
CA LEU A 96 5.42 -1.12 12.83
C LEU A 96 4.99 0.32 13.11
N PHE A 97 5.02 0.70 14.37
CA PHE A 97 4.84 2.08 14.81
C PHE A 97 6.18 2.78 14.88
N GLY A 98 6.20 4.06 14.55
CA GLY A 98 7.36 4.91 14.69
C GLY A 98 6.99 6.38 14.62
N THR A 99 7.86 7.27 15.05
CA THR A 99 7.65 8.73 15.03
C THR A 99 8.61 9.40 14.07
N LEU A 100 8.06 10.32 13.27
CA LEU A 100 8.83 11.17 12.37
C LEU A 100 8.26 12.59 12.42
N ASP A 101 9.09 13.58 12.73
CA ASP A 101 8.71 14.99 12.75
C ASP A 101 7.42 15.31 13.55
N GLY A 102 7.19 14.59 14.65
CA GLY A 102 6.03 14.78 15.53
C GLY A 102 4.74 14.08 15.06
N ALA A 103 4.74 13.40 13.91
CA ALA A 103 3.67 12.50 13.51
C ALA A 103 4.00 11.05 13.89
N GLU A 104 2.98 10.23 14.11
CA GLU A 104 3.12 8.78 14.27
C GLU A 104 2.82 8.08 12.94
N LEU A 105 3.81 7.35 12.43
CA LEU A 105 3.67 6.52 11.24
C LEU A 105 3.39 5.08 11.65
N VAL A 106 2.43 4.45 10.98
CA VAL A 106 2.06 3.06 11.20
C VAL A 106 2.20 2.28 9.88
N PHE A 107 3.27 1.51 9.78
CA PHE A 107 3.55 0.70 8.58
C PHE A 107 2.94 -0.68 8.70
N LEU A 108 2.31 -1.14 7.63
CA LEU A 108 1.84 -2.52 7.50
C LEU A 108 2.42 -3.14 6.22
N PRO A 109 3.28 -4.18 6.34
CA PRO A 109 3.76 -4.96 5.20
C PRO A 109 2.57 -5.67 4.54
N ARG A 110 2.16 -5.21 3.34
CA ARG A 110 0.96 -5.70 2.64
C ARG A 110 0.99 -7.21 2.41
N HIS A 111 2.12 -7.74 2.01
CA HIS A 111 2.32 -9.16 1.73
C HIS A 111 2.97 -9.92 2.90
N GLY A 112 3.06 -9.29 4.08
CA GLY A 112 3.87 -9.79 5.19
C GLY A 112 5.38 -9.64 4.96
N ARG A 113 6.16 -9.62 6.04
CA ARG A 113 7.62 -9.63 5.94
C ARG A 113 8.10 -10.91 5.27
N GLY A 114 8.94 -10.74 4.25
CA GLY A 114 9.39 -11.84 3.39
C GLY A 114 8.45 -12.18 2.23
N HIS A 115 7.41 -11.36 1.99
CA HIS A 115 6.46 -11.51 0.86
C HIS A 115 5.79 -12.89 0.85
N VAL A 116 5.17 -13.27 1.98
CA VAL A 116 4.64 -14.62 2.22
C VAL A 116 3.18 -14.80 1.78
N HIS A 117 2.47 -13.71 1.49
CA HIS A 117 1.09 -13.74 1.00
C HIS A 117 1.04 -13.35 -0.48
N SER A 118 0.38 -14.16 -1.30
CA SER A 118 0.05 -13.78 -2.67
C SER A 118 -1.00 -12.64 -2.68
N PRO A 119 -1.16 -11.90 -3.79
CA PRO A 119 -2.11 -10.79 -3.85
C PRO A 119 -3.55 -11.17 -3.45
N SER A 120 -4.01 -12.38 -3.79
CA SER A 120 -5.37 -12.84 -3.46
C SER A 120 -5.52 -13.40 -2.05
N GLU A 121 -4.40 -13.75 -1.38
CA GLU A 121 -4.38 -14.25 0.00
C GLU A 121 -4.20 -13.14 1.04
N VAL A 122 -3.88 -11.92 0.62
CA VAL A 122 -3.85 -10.76 1.50
C VAL A 122 -5.21 -10.54 2.14
N ASN A 123 -5.26 -10.48 3.47
CA ASN A 123 -6.47 -10.17 4.20
C ASN A 123 -6.70 -8.64 4.23
N TYR A 124 -7.21 -8.11 3.11
CA TYR A 124 -7.43 -6.66 2.94
C TYR A 124 -8.34 -6.07 4.01
N ARG A 125 -9.41 -6.79 4.44
CA ARG A 125 -10.30 -6.31 5.52
C ARG A 125 -9.55 -6.17 6.83
N ALA A 126 -8.76 -7.18 7.21
CA ALA A 126 -7.98 -7.11 8.44
C ALA A 126 -6.92 -6.01 8.38
N ASN A 127 -6.28 -5.79 7.22
CA ASN A 127 -5.28 -4.75 7.05
C ASN A 127 -5.88 -3.35 7.23
N ILE A 128 -7.00 -3.06 6.59
CA ILE A 128 -7.69 -1.76 6.68
C ILE A 128 -8.30 -1.54 8.08
N ASP A 129 -8.98 -2.57 8.63
CA ASP A 129 -9.50 -2.49 10.01
C ASP A 129 -8.38 -2.21 11.01
N ALA A 130 -7.24 -2.91 10.93
CA ALA A 130 -6.12 -2.73 11.85
C ALA A 130 -5.60 -1.29 11.84
N LEU A 131 -5.42 -0.69 10.65
CA LEU A 131 -5.00 0.70 10.52
C LEU A 131 -6.05 1.67 11.10
N LYS A 132 -7.34 1.46 10.79
CA LYS A 132 -8.43 2.24 11.36
C LYS A 132 -8.48 2.08 12.88
N ARG A 133 -8.41 0.84 13.37
CA ARG A 133 -8.49 0.47 14.78
C ARG A 133 -7.41 1.10 15.64
N VAL A 134 -6.19 1.24 15.11
CA VAL A 134 -5.11 1.94 15.80
C VAL A 134 -5.15 3.47 15.64
N GLY A 135 -6.17 4.01 14.94
CA GLY A 135 -6.44 5.44 14.86
C GLY A 135 -5.79 6.16 13.67
N CYS A 136 -5.33 5.44 12.65
CA CYS A 136 -4.96 6.08 11.40
C CYS A 136 -6.18 6.75 10.76
N GLN A 137 -5.98 7.94 10.21
CA GLN A 137 -7.02 8.69 9.50
C GLN A 137 -6.65 8.92 8.03
N ASP A 138 -5.37 9.03 7.75
CA ASP A 138 -4.79 9.08 6.41
C ASP A 138 -4.01 7.78 6.16
N VAL A 139 -4.18 7.17 4.98
CA VAL A 139 -3.50 5.93 4.59
C VAL A 139 -2.84 6.14 3.22
N ILE A 140 -1.53 6.05 3.20
CA ILE A 140 -0.70 6.10 2.00
C ILE A 140 -0.41 4.66 1.58
N SER A 141 -0.85 4.27 0.39
CA SER A 141 -0.54 2.98 -0.20
C SER A 141 0.55 3.15 -1.24
N VAL A 142 1.62 2.38 -1.11
CA VAL A 142 2.76 2.40 -2.04
C VAL A 142 2.91 1.01 -2.64
N SER A 143 2.95 0.91 -3.96
CA SER A 143 3.07 -0.38 -4.66
C SER A 143 3.85 -0.25 -5.97
N ALA A 144 4.55 -1.33 -6.36
CA ALA A 144 5.08 -1.47 -7.71
C ALA A 144 3.94 -1.68 -8.72
N CYS A 145 4.13 -1.24 -9.94
CA CYS A 145 3.16 -1.40 -11.03
C CYS A 145 3.86 -1.43 -12.39
N GLY A 146 3.20 -2.02 -13.38
CA GLY A 146 3.51 -1.84 -14.80
C GLY A 146 2.83 -0.59 -15.36
N SER A 147 3.35 -0.06 -16.47
CA SER A 147 2.82 1.10 -17.18
C SER A 147 2.23 0.72 -18.53
N PHE A 148 1.13 1.35 -18.91
CA PHE A 148 0.55 1.29 -20.25
C PHE A 148 0.87 2.53 -21.11
N LYS A 149 1.70 3.43 -20.61
CA LYS A 149 2.01 4.70 -21.28
C LYS A 149 3.53 4.88 -21.45
N GLU A 150 3.97 5.25 -22.65
CA GLU A 150 5.37 5.52 -22.92
C GLU A 150 5.94 6.68 -22.08
N HIS A 151 5.12 7.69 -21.80
CA HIS A 151 5.53 8.84 -20.99
C HIS A 151 5.60 8.54 -19.49
N LEU A 152 5.27 7.32 -19.07
CA LEU A 152 5.41 6.82 -17.69
C LEU A 152 6.44 5.69 -17.64
N PRO A 153 7.74 5.98 -17.88
CA PRO A 153 8.78 4.97 -17.87
C PRO A 153 9.07 4.46 -16.44
N PRO A 154 9.76 3.31 -16.29
CA PRO A 154 10.26 2.82 -15.00
C PRO A 154 10.96 3.91 -14.20
N GLY A 155 10.66 3.98 -12.90
CA GLY A 155 11.13 5.03 -12.00
C GLY A 155 10.20 6.24 -11.88
N THR A 156 9.14 6.33 -12.68
CA THR A 156 8.08 7.32 -12.53
C THR A 156 7.09 6.88 -11.45
N PHE A 157 6.59 7.83 -10.66
CA PHE A 157 5.54 7.58 -9.68
C PHE A 157 4.21 8.16 -10.18
N VAL A 158 3.13 7.43 -10.02
CA VAL A 158 1.78 7.87 -10.39
C VAL A 158 0.91 7.91 -9.14
N ILE A 159 0.42 9.09 -8.78
CA ILE A 159 -0.59 9.26 -7.73
C ILE A 159 -1.94 9.05 -8.41
N VAL A 160 -2.44 7.82 -8.38
CA VAL A 160 -3.65 7.41 -9.10
C VAL A 160 -4.90 8.02 -8.48
N ASP A 161 -5.91 8.24 -9.28
CA ASP A 161 -7.21 8.78 -8.85
C ASP A 161 -8.39 7.90 -9.23
N GLN A 162 -8.21 6.91 -10.11
CA GLN A 162 -9.24 5.99 -10.54
C GLN A 162 -8.77 4.53 -10.56
N PHE A 163 -9.72 3.61 -10.43
CA PHE A 163 -9.47 2.18 -10.47
C PHE A 163 -10.43 1.44 -11.39
N ILE A 164 -9.88 0.48 -12.16
CA ILE A 164 -10.64 -0.61 -12.77
C ILE A 164 -10.30 -1.89 -12.02
N ASP A 165 -11.27 -2.48 -11.32
CA ASP A 165 -11.09 -3.65 -10.49
C ASP A 165 -11.44 -4.93 -11.26
N ARG A 166 -10.42 -5.67 -11.66
CA ARG A 166 -10.53 -6.99 -12.32
C ARG A 166 -10.27 -8.15 -11.37
N THR A 167 -10.24 -7.91 -10.07
CA THR A 167 -10.11 -8.97 -9.07
C THR A 167 -11.44 -9.67 -8.82
N PHE A 168 -11.44 -10.98 -8.53
CA PHE A 168 -12.67 -11.77 -8.38
C PHE A 168 -12.67 -12.73 -7.18
N MET A 169 -11.52 -13.03 -6.57
CA MET A 169 -11.41 -13.94 -5.43
C MET A 169 -11.39 -13.23 -4.07
N ARG A 170 -11.46 -11.90 -4.04
CA ARG A 170 -11.18 -11.09 -2.85
C ARG A 170 -12.43 -10.56 -2.17
N GLN A 171 -12.38 -10.46 -0.84
CA GLN A 171 -13.39 -9.76 -0.07
C GLN A 171 -13.17 -8.25 -0.18
N LYS A 172 -14.14 -7.54 -0.77
CA LYS A 172 -14.02 -6.12 -1.13
C LYS A 172 -14.97 -5.22 -0.35
N SER A 173 -15.68 -5.76 0.65
CA SER A 173 -16.59 -5.00 1.50
C SER A 173 -16.54 -5.50 2.94
N PHE A 174 -16.71 -4.59 3.88
CA PHE A 174 -16.98 -4.88 5.28
C PHE A 174 -18.47 -5.17 5.51
N PHE A 175 -19.33 -4.63 4.65
CA PHE A 175 -20.78 -4.79 4.74
C PHE A 175 -21.23 -6.03 3.99
N SER A 176 -22.21 -6.74 4.58
CA SER A 176 -22.71 -8.00 4.06
C SER A 176 -24.13 -8.28 4.60
N THR A 177 -24.61 -9.50 4.45
CA THR A 177 -25.89 -9.94 5.07
C THR A 177 -25.93 -9.54 6.54
N GLY A 178 -27.02 -8.92 6.97
CA GLY A 178 -27.24 -8.40 8.31
C GLY A 178 -26.84 -6.94 8.52
N MET A 179 -26.02 -6.38 7.63
CA MET A 179 -25.73 -4.94 7.57
C MET A 179 -25.25 -4.57 6.18
N VAL A 180 -26.09 -3.91 5.40
CA VAL A 180 -25.81 -3.50 4.02
C VAL A 180 -25.57 -2.00 3.96
N ALA A 181 -24.52 -1.60 3.25
CA ALA A 181 -24.24 -0.22 2.90
C ALA A 181 -23.83 -0.11 1.42
N HIS A 182 -24.23 0.98 0.77
CA HIS A 182 -23.83 1.32 -0.59
C HIS A 182 -22.97 2.59 -0.58
N VAL A 183 -21.67 2.39 -0.41
CA VAL A 183 -20.72 3.50 -0.33
C VAL A 183 -20.35 3.96 -1.73
N SER A 184 -20.45 5.28 -1.97
CA SER A 184 -20.06 5.87 -3.25
C SER A 184 -18.54 5.75 -3.47
N CYS A 185 -18.15 5.17 -4.60
CA CYS A 185 -16.77 4.99 -5.05
C CYS A 185 -16.47 5.73 -6.37
N ALA A 186 -17.29 6.73 -6.75
CA ALA A 186 -17.01 7.55 -7.93
C ALA A 186 -15.64 8.29 -7.80
N HIS A 187 -15.30 8.69 -6.59
CA HIS A 187 -13.99 9.23 -6.22
C HIS A 187 -13.35 8.33 -5.15
N PRO A 188 -12.63 7.26 -5.58
CA PRO A 188 -12.19 6.21 -4.67
C PRO A 188 -11.00 6.61 -3.79
N VAL A 189 -10.32 7.73 -4.10
CA VAL A 189 -9.15 8.25 -3.38
C VAL A 189 -9.41 9.65 -2.84
N CYS A 190 -8.64 10.04 -1.82
CA CYS A 190 -8.70 11.36 -1.23
C CYS A 190 -7.80 12.34 -2.00
N HIS A 191 -8.38 13.35 -2.67
CA HIS A 191 -7.60 14.34 -3.42
C HIS A 191 -6.67 15.15 -2.51
N ARG A 192 -7.15 15.58 -1.32
CA ARG A 192 -6.30 16.26 -0.33
C ARG A 192 -5.02 15.49 -0.02
N LEU A 193 -5.16 14.17 0.21
CA LEU A 193 -3.99 13.32 0.46
C LEU A 193 -3.13 13.17 -0.80
N GLY A 194 -3.76 13.08 -1.96
CA GLY A 194 -3.06 13.07 -3.25
C GLY A 194 -2.27 14.36 -3.51
N ASP A 195 -2.84 15.52 -3.18
CA ASP A 195 -2.17 16.83 -3.33
C ASP A 195 -0.95 16.94 -2.40
N ALA A 196 -1.09 16.45 -1.16
CA ALA A 196 0.02 16.39 -0.22
C ALA A 196 1.16 15.45 -0.71
N LEU A 197 0.80 14.33 -1.34
CA LEU A 197 1.79 13.40 -1.93
C LEU A 197 2.45 13.98 -3.18
N GLU A 198 1.73 14.73 -4.01
CA GLU A 198 2.31 15.43 -5.16
C GLU A 198 3.31 16.49 -4.70
N ALA A 199 2.96 17.30 -3.70
CA ALA A 199 3.87 18.27 -3.10
C ALA A 199 5.12 17.59 -2.53
N ALA A 200 4.93 16.49 -1.77
CA ALA A 200 6.03 15.71 -1.21
C ALA A 200 6.94 15.09 -2.28
N ALA A 201 6.39 14.64 -3.41
CA ALA A 201 7.18 14.13 -4.53
C ALA A 201 8.05 15.23 -5.16
N LYS A 202 7.49 16.42 -5.33
CA LYS A 202 8.23 17.61 -5.82
C LYS A 202 9.36 17.99 -4.85
N ASP A 203 9.07 18.01 -3.54
CA ASP A 203 10.07 18.28 -2.49
C ASP A 203 11.20 17.24 -2.43
N ALA A 204 10.92 16.02 -2.87
CA ALA A 204 11.88 14.92 -2.95
C ALA A 204 12.58 14.80 -4.32
N GLY A 205 12.24 15.64 -5.30
CA GLY A 205 12.79 15.56 -6.67
C GLY A 205 12.38 14.30 -7.42
N ILE A 206 11.22 13.71 -7.09
CA ILE A 206 10.70 12.48 -7.69
C ILE A 206 9.86 12.86 -8.93
N ASN A 207 10.11 12.18 -10.06
CA ASN A 207 9.25 12.29 -11.23
C ASN A 207 7.88 11.71 -10.91
N VAL A 208 6.84 12.54 -10.93
CA VAL A 208 5.49 12.18 -10.50
C VAL A 208 4.43 12.66 -11.49
N GLN A 209 3.48 11.78 -11.79
CA GLN A 209 2.24 12.14 -12.46
C GLN A 209 1.10 12.15 -11.44
N ARG A 210 0.30 13.23 -11.46
CA ARG A 210 -0.94 13.35 -10.70
C ARG A 210 -2.12 12.91 -11.54
N GLY A 211 -2.93 11.98 -11.02
CA GLY A 211 -4.04 11.36 -11.75
C GLY A 211 -3.60 10.18 -12.59
N GLY A 212 -4.56 9.35 -12.94
CA GLY A 212 -4.43 8.17 -13.78
C GLY A 212 -5.25 6.98 -13.29
N THR A 213 -5.65 6.14 -14.22
CA THR A 213 -6.46 4.95 -13.97
C THR A 213 -5.56 3.74 -13.72
N TYR A 214 -5.68 3.17 -12.51
CA TYR A 214 -5.00 1.95 -12.12
C TYR A 214 -5.90 0.74 -12.39
N LEU A 215 -5.47 -0.17 -13.25
CA LEU A 215 -6.09 -1.48 -13.38
C LEU A 215 -5.55 -2.42 -12.31
N CYS A 216 -6.45 -2.99 -11.51
CA CYS A 216 -6.11 -4.00 -10.51
C CYS A 216 -6.45 -5.39 -11.04
N MET A 217 -5.44 -6.15 -11.44
CA MET A 217 -5.59 -7.53 -11.87
C MET A 217 -5.56 -8.49 -10.68
N GLU A 218 -6.01 -9.73 -10.87
CA GLU A 218 -6.02 -10.74 -9.81
C GLU A 218 -4.60 -11.18 -9.42
N GLY A 219 -3.75 -11.48 -10.39
CA GLY A 219 -2.46 -12.15 -10.15
C GLY A 219 -2.63 -13.61 -9.67
N PRO A 220 -1.56 -14.30 -9.18
CA PRO A 220 -0.21 -13.77 -9.04
C PRO A 220 0.59 -13.72 -10.36
N GLN A 221 0.08 -14.32 -11.46
CA GLN A 221 0.71 -14.21 -12.76
C GLN A 221 0.58 -12.78 -13.29
N PHE A 222 1.54 -12.34 -14.11
CA PHE A 222 1.43 -11.13 -14.89
C PHE A 222 0.45 -11.31 -16.05
N SER A 223 0.08 -10.22 -16.72
CA SER A 223 -0.81 -10.21 -17.86
C SER A 223 -0.28 -11.07 -19.01
N THR A 224 -1.20 -11.72 -19.69
CA THR A 224 -0.92 -12.14 -21.07
C THR A 224 -0.82 -10.91 -21.97
N GLN A 225 -0.14 -11.02 -23.10
CA GLN A 225 -0.02 -9.89 -24.05
C GLN A 225 -1.40 -9.43 -24.56
N ALA A 226 -2.35 -10.35 -24.76
CA ALA A 226 -3.71 -10.03 -25.15
C ALA A 226 -4.45 -9.21 -24.07
N GLU A 227 -4.29 -9.57 -22.81
CA GLU A 227 -4.84 -8.80 -21.67
C GLU A 227 -4.20 -7.42 -21.59
N SER A 228 -2.88 -7.32 -21.75
CA SER A 228 -2.15 -6.06 -21.72
C SER A 228 -2.66 -5.09 -22.78
N PHE A 229 -2.79 -5.53 -24.03
CA PHE A 229 -3.37 -4.72 -25.11
C PHE A 229 -4.83 -4.34 -24.84
N LEU A 230 -5.64 -5.26 -24.30
CA LEU A 230 -7.02 -4.98 -23.93
C LEU A 230 -7.10 -3.88 -22.87
N TYR A 231 -6.31 -3.97 -21.79
CA TYR A 231 -6.31 -2.99 -20.71
C TYR A 231 -5.78 -1.63 -21.17
N LYS A 232 -4.76 -1.64 -22.03
CA LYS A 232 -4.27 -0.42 -22.67
C LYS A 232 -5.36 0.25 -23.52
N SER A 233 -6.16 -0.54 -24.28
CA SER A 233 -7.28 -0.01 -25.08
C SER A 233 -8.41 0.59 -24.24
N TRP A 234 -8.56 0.17 -22.97
CA TRP A 234 -9.50 0.78 -22.02
C TRP A 234 -9.03 2.12 -21.46
N GLY A 235 -7.87 2.60 -21.87
CA GLY A 235 -7.31 3.87 -21.42
C GLY A 235 -6.64 3.81 -20.06
N CYS A 236 -6.39 2.62 -19.51
CA CYS A 236 -5.65 2.49 -18.24
C CYS A 236 -4.24 3.08 -18.37
N ASP A 237 -3.73 3.63 -17.26
CA ASP A 237 -2.39 4.22 -17.20
C ASP A 237 -1.38 3.26 -16.60
N VAL A 238 -1.75 2.58 -15.53
CA VAL A 238 -0.88 1.63 -14.82
C VAL A 238 -1.63 0.36 -14.42
N ILE A 239 -0.86 -0.71 -14.16
CA ILE A 239 -1.39 -2.01 -13.76
C ILE A 239 -0.66 -2.55 -12.54
N GLY A 240 -1.41 -3.12 -11.62
CA GLY A 240 -0.87 -3.85 -10.47
C GLY A 240 -1.91 -4.79 -9.89
N MET A 241 -1.67 -5.28 -8.66
CA MET A 241 -2.45 -6.40 -8.14
C MET A 241 -3.21 -6.12 -6.84
N THR A 242 -3.10 -4.93 -6.19
CA THR A 242 -3.53 -4.81 -4.79
C THR A 242 -4.42 -3.63 -4.46
N ASN A 243 -4.35 -2.53 -5.20
CA ASN A 243 -4.83 -1.24 -4.69
C ASN A 243 -6.36 -1.05 -4.78
N ALA A 244 -7.07 -1.69 -5.71
CA ALA A 244 -8.53 -1.51 -5.80
C ALA A 244 -9.31 -2.08 -4.61
N PRO A 245 -9.02 -3.31 -4.09
CA PRO A 245 -9.62 -3.78 -2.84
C PRO A 245 -9.31 -2.88 -1.64
N GLU A 246 -8.05 -2.37 -1.55
CA GLU A 246 -7.65 -1.44 -0.48
C GLU A 246 -8.46 -0.15 -0.53
N ALA A 247 -8.57 0.49 -1.70
CA ALA A 247 -9.28 1.76 -1.86
C ALA A 247 -10.76 1.64 -1.49
N LYS A 248 -11.43 0.57 -1.95
CA LYS A 248 -12.85 0.30 -1.61
C LYS A 248 -13.06 0.14 -0.11
N LEU A 249 -12.23 -0.70 0.52
CA LEU A 249 -12.31 -0.96 1.96
C LEU A 249 -11.91 0.27 2.78
N ALA A 250 -10.91 1.05 2.37
CA ALA A 250 -10.54 2.30 3.02
C ALA A 250 -11.67 3.32 2.95
N ARG A 251 -12.40 3.38 1.82
CA ARG A 251 -13.57 4.24 1.65
C ARG A 251 -14.68 3.84 2.61
N GLU A 252 -15.02 2.55 2.70
CA GLU A 252 -16.00 2.03 3.67
C GLU A 252 -15.58 2.25 5.13
N ALA A 253 -14.28 2.26 5.41
CA ALA A 253 -13.74 2.52 6.74
C ALA A 253 -13.58 4.03 7.05
N GLU A 254 -14.08 4.92 6.20
CA GLU A 254 -13.98 6.37 6.39
C GLU A 254 -12.53 6.85 6.60
N LEU A 255 -11.60 6.27 5.83
CA LEU A 255 -10.20 6.67 5.79
C LEU A 255 -9.94 7.56 4.56
N CYS A 256 -9.12 8.60 4.72
CA CYS A 256 -8.51 9.25 3.58
C CYS A 256 -7.43 8.32 3.02
N TYR A 257 -7.63 7.79 1.82
CA TYR A 257 -6.71 6.86 1.17
C TYR A 257 -6.16 7.49 -0.11
N ALA A 258 -4.87 7.33 -0.36
CA ALA A 258 -4.25 7.63 -1.64
C ALA A 258 -3.23 6.55 -2.00
N SER A 259 -3.12 6.28 -3.29
CA SER A 259 -2.22 5.27 -3.84
C SER A 259 -1.15 5.89 -4.69
N VAL A 260 0.10 5.52 -4.42
CA VAL A 260 1.29 5.84 -5.20
C VAL A 260 1.74 4.57 -5.91
N ALA A 261 1.55 4.53 -7.21
CA ALA A 261 1.99 3.46 -8.08
C ALA A 261 3.39 3.79 -8.60
N MET A 262 4.37 2.97 -8.24
CA MET A 262 5.78 3.14 -8.62
C MET A 262 6.04 2.27 -9.84
N VAL A 263 6.21 2.88 -10.99
CA VAL A 263 6.42 2.15 -12.26
C VAL A 263 7.73 1.39 -12.24
N THR A 264 7.67 0.09 -12.51
CA THR A 264 8.83 -0.82 -12.59
C THR A 264 9.11 -1.33 -13.99
N ASP A 265 8.10 -1.35 -14.85
CA ASP A 265 8.12 -1.93 -16.18
C ASP A 265 7.00 -1.37 -17.07
N PHE A 266 6.96 -1.76 -18.35
CA PHE A 266 5.90 -1.40 -19.29
C PHE A 266 4.85 -2.51 -19.48
N ASP A 267 4.68 -3.41 -18.50
CA ASP A 267 3.89 -4.63 -18.69
C ASP A 267 4.43 -5.42 -19.91
N CYS A 268 3.59 -6.10 -20.68
CA CYS A 268 4.04 -6.88 -21.84
C CYS A 268 3.51 -6.35 -23.20
N TRP A 269 3.10 -5.07 -23.26
CA TRP A 269 2.61 -4.45 -24.49
C TRP A 269 3.70 -3.74 -25.30
N HIS A 270 4.82 -3.35 -24.66
CA HIS A 270 5.83 -2.51 -25.28
C HIS A 270 6.72 -3.35 -26.22
N PRO A 271 6.96 -2.90 -27.47
CA PRO A 271 7.65 -3.72 -28.46
C PRO A 271 9.11 -4.04 -28.11
N ASP A 272 9.79 -3.16 -27.36
CA ASP A 272 11.19 -3.33 -26.95
C ASP A 272 11.33 -4.07 -25.59
N HIS A 273 10.21 -4.49 -24.99
CA HIS A 273 10.17 -5.16 -23.68
C HIS A 273 9.23 -6.38 -23.76
N ASP A 274 9.75 -7.51 -24.25
CA ASP A 274 8.97 -8.71 -24.60
C ASP A 274 8.16 -9.32 -23.44
N HIS A 275 8.64 -9.22 -22.21
CA HIS A 275 7.97 -9.80 -21.04
C HIS A 275 8.47 -9.17 -19.73
N VAL A 276 7.62 -9.23 -18.72
CA VAL A 276 7.97 -8.76 -17.38
C VAL A 276 8.92 -9.76 -16.73
N ASP A 277 10.20 -9.38 -16.59
CA ASP A 277 11.20 -10.18 -15.86
C ASP A 277 11.24 -9.77 -14.39
N VAL A 278 10.96 -10.72 -13.49
CA VAL A 278 10.95 -10.52 -12.04
C VAL A 278 12.29 -9.95 -11.53
N ALA A 279 13.43 -10.36 -12.09
CA ALA A 279 14.73 -9.86 -11.66
C ALA A 279 14.94 -8.38 -12.06
N ALA A 280 14.43 -7.96 -13.22
CA ALA A 280 14.43 -6.57 -13.66
C ALA A 280 13.49 -5.72 -12.78
N VAL A 281 12.29 -6.20 -12.52
CA VAL A 281 11.32 -5.55 -11.62
C VAL A 281 11.91 -5.34 -10.23
N ILE A 282 12.57 -6.36 -9.65
CA ILE A 282 13.19 -6.25 -8.32
C ILE A 282 14.30 -5.17 -8.31
N ARG A 283 15.11 -5.05 -9.36
CA ARG A 283 16.15 -4.01 -9.42
C ARG A 283 15.54 -2.60 -9.36
N VAL A 284 14.54 -2.34 -10.19
CA VAL A 284 13.85 -1.03 -10.20
C VAL A 284 13.06 -0.81 -8.90
N LEU A 285 12.50 -1.87 -8.34
CA LEU A 285 11.77 -1.79 -7.06
C LEU A 285 12.68 -1.36 -5.90
N LEU A 286 13.93 -1.83 -5.86
CA LEU A 286 14.89 -1.42 -4.82
C LEU A 286 15.23 0.07 -4.93
N ASP A 287 15.47 0.57 -6.15
CA ASP A 287 15.73 2.00 -6.38
C ASP A 287 14.48 2.85 -6.08
N ASN A 288 13.30 2.36 -6.43
CA ASN A 288 12.03 3.01 -6.13
C ASN A 288 11.69 2.98 -4.63
N ALA A 289 12.15 1.97 -3.88
CA ALA A 289 11.89 1.88 -2.44
C ALA A 289 12.52 3.04 -1.66
N GLU A 290 13.74 3.45 -2.00
CA GLU A 290 14.40 4.61 -1.39
C GLU A 290 13.63 5.90 -1.68
N LYS A 291 13.21 6.09 -2.94
CA LYS A 291 12.36 7.22 -3.35
C LYS A 291 11.00 7.19 -2.65
N GLY A 292 10.40 6.01 -2.51
CA GLY A 292 9.12 5.83 -1.79
C GLY A 292 9.25 6.18 -0.30
N GLN A 293 10.35 5.82 0.37
CA GLN A 293 10.65 6.26 1.73
C GLN A 293 10.78 7.78 1.81
N ALA A 294 11.52 8.39 0.88
CA ALA A 294 11.68 9.85 0.82
C ALA A 294 10.33 10.54 0.60
N LEU A 295 9.48 10.02 -0.29
CA LEU A 295 8.13 10.53 -0.51
C LEU A 295 7.29 10.52 0.77
N VAL A 296 7.23 9.38 1.47
CA VAL A 296 6.47 9.25 2.72
C VAL A 296 7.03 10.20 3.78
N ALA A 297 8.35 10.33 3.92
CA ALA A 297 8.96 11.26 4.85
C ALA A 297 8.60 12.72 4.54
N LYS A 298 8.68 13.12 3.26
CA LYS A 298 8.32 14.48 2.80
C LYS A 298 6.82 14.75 2.86
N ALA A 299 5.95 13.73 2.87
CA ALA A 299 4.52 13.90 3.05
C ALA A 299 4.13 14.29 4.49
N VAL A 300 4.92 13.93 5.50
CA VAL A 300 4.60 14.22 6.91
C VAL A 300 4.35 15.70 7.18
N PRO A 301 5.20 16.67 6.77
CA PRO A 301 4.94 18.09 6.98
C PRO A 301 3.61 18.57 6.37
N HIS A 302 3.24 18.08 5.19
CA HIS A 302 2.00 18.44 4.49
C HIS A 302 0.74 17.85 5.14
N LEU A 303 0.89 16.84 6.01
CA LEU A 303 -0.21 16.11 6.66
C LEU A 303 -0.41 16.46 8.15
N LYS A 304 0.52 17.19 8.77
CA LYS A 304 0.44 17.56 10.21
C LYS A 304 -0.81 18.34 10.58
N HIS A 305 -1.34 19.14 9.66
CA HIS A 305 -2.51 19.98 9.88
C HIS A 305 -3.73 19.40 9.16
N ARG A 306 -4.18 18.23 9.66
CA ARG A 306 -5.37 17.58 9.10
C ARG A 306 -6.64 18.36 9.49
N PRO A 307 -7.51 18.73 8.53
CA PRO A 307 -8.81 19.31 8.86
C PRO A 307 -9.70 18.28 9.56
N ALA A 308 -10.59 18.74 10.44
CA ALA A 308 -11.55 17.89 11.12
C ALA A 308 -12.46 17.11 10.14
N HIS A 309 -12.84 17.78 9.06
CA HIS A 309 -13.64 17.21 7.96
C HIS A 309 -12.83 17.21 6.67
N CYS A 310 -12.81 16.07 5.99
CA CYS A 310 -12.25 15.97 4.66
C CYS A 310 -13.19 16.67 3.67
N SER A 311 -12.67 17.58 2.84
CA SER A 311 -13.47 18.29 1.81
C SER A 311 -14.18 17.34 0.83
N GLN A 312 -13.72 16.11 0.70
CA GLN A 312 -14.35 15.07 -0.13
C GLN A 312 -15.24 14.09 0.65
N GLY A 313 -15.57 14.42 1.89
CA GLY A 313 -16.43 13.59 2.74
C GLY A 313 -15.88 12.19 3.01
N CYS A 314 -14.53 11.98 2.97
CA CYS A 314 -13.97 10.65 3.23
C CYS A 314 -14.37 10.13 4.61
N ASN A 315 -14.38 10.98 5.63
CA ASN A 315 -14.66 10.63 7.01
C ASN A 315 -16.15 10.72 7.41
N THR A 316 -17.04 10.91 6.44
CA THR A 316 -18.51 11.01 6.64
C THR A 316 -19.30 10.23 5.57
N VAL A 317 -18.62 9.40 4.80
CA VAL A 317 -19.24 8.71 3.66
C VAL A 317 -20.33 7.72 4.09
N LEU A 318 -20.32 7.25 5.32
CA LEU A 318 -21.33 6.35 5.86
C LEU A 318 -22.62 7.05 6.28
N ASP A 319 -22.65 8.38 6.41
CA ASP A 319 -23.85 9.11 6.87
C ASP A 319 -25.07 8.87 5.98
N THR A 320 -24.83 8.63 4.68
CA THR A 320 -25.87 8.40 3.68
C THR A 320 -25.79 7.04 3.00
N ALA A 321 -24.91 6.14 3.46
CA ALA A 321 -24.64 4.88 2.78
C ALA A 321 -25.38 3.68 3.35
N LEU A 322 -25.88 3.76 4.59
CA LEU A 322 -26.49 2.65 5.30
C LEU A 322 -27.89 2.35 4.78
N ILE A 323 -28.13 1.10 4.33
CA ILE A 323 -29.41 0.69 3.74
C ILE A 323 -30.26 -0.13 4.71
N THR A 324 -29.62 -1.03 5.49
CA THR A 324 -30.36 -1.89 6.43
C THR A 324 -31.04 -1.05 7.50
N ALA A 325 -32.37 -1.19 7.59
CA ALA A 325 -33.19 -0.54 8.63
C ALA A 325 -32.64 -0.86 10.04
N PRO A 326 -32.65 0.10 10.96
CA PRO A 326 -32.01 -0.06 12.27
C PRO A 326 -32.41 -1.32 13.03
N GLU A 327 -33.72 -1.66 13.02
CA GLU A 327 -34.29 -2.81 13.71
C GLU A 327 -33.98 -4.18 13.07
N LYS A 328 -33.41 -4.16 11.86
CA LYS A 328 -32.99 -5.37 11.10
C LYS A 328 -31.49 -5.60 11.12
N ARG A 329 -30.72 -4.69 11.74
CA ARG A 329 -29.27 -4.80 11.80
C ARG A 329 -28.85 -5.94 12.73
N ASP A 330 -28.00 -6.84 12.24
CA ASP A 330 -27.49 -7.97 13.05
C ASP A 330 -26.45 -7.46 14.08
N PRO A 331 -26.71 -7.61 15.40
CA PRO A 331 -25.78 -7.17 16.45
C PRO A 331 -24.39 -7.81 16.36
N LYS A 332 -24.28 -9.04 15.82
CA LYS A 332 -22.98 -9.71 15.62
C LYS A 332 -22.18 -9.05 14.51
N VAL A 333 -22.84 -8.57 13.46
CA VAL A 333 -22.20 -7.84 12.36
C VAL A 333 -21.80 -6.45 12.85
N LEU A 334 -22.70 -5.74 13.55
CA LEU A 334 -22.37 -4.42 14.14
C LEU A 334 -21.15 -4.49 15.04
N LYS A 335 -21.04 -5.53 15.88
CA LYS A 335 -19.87 -5.74 16.74
C LYS A 335 -18.56 -5.90 15.96
N LYS A 336 -18.60 -6.50 14.75
CA LYS A 336 -17.43 -6.60 13.88
C LYS A 336 -17.08 -5.29 13.22
N LEU A 337 -18.04 -4.42 13.03
CA LEU A 337 -17.90 -3.11 12.38
C LEU A 337 -17.50 -1.99 13.36
N ASP A 338 -17.17 -2.31 14.60
CA ASP A 338 -16.89 -1.34 15.67
C ASP A 338 -15.82 -0.29 15.31
N ALA A 339 -14.75 -0.68 14.62
CA ALA A 339 -13.71 0.24 14.15
C ALA A 339 -14.10 0.94 12.84
N VAL A 340 -14.72 0.21 11.91
CA VAL A 340 -15.03 0.67 10.56
C VAL A 340 -16.19 1.66 10.56
N ALA A 341 -17.28 1.34 11.26
CA ALA A 341 -18.55 2.08 11.22
C ALA A 341 -19.06 2.49 12.61
N GLY A 342 -18.26 2.33 13.68
CA GLY A 342 -18.64 2.66 15.05
C GLY A 342 -19.10 4.11 15.22
N ARG A 343 -18.61 5.04 14.42
CA ARG A 343 -19.04 6.44 14.42
C ARG A 343 -20.54 6.59 14.17
N VAL A 344 -21.09 5.87 13.19
CA VAL A 344 -22.52 5.97 12.79
C VAL A 344 -23.45 5.07 13.58
N PHE A 345 -22.92 4.16 14.41
CA PHE A 345 -23.74 3.27 15.25
C PHE A 345 -23.78 3.70 16.71
N ASN A 346 -22.81 4.49 17.16
CA ASN A 346 -22.70 4.97 18.55
C ASN A 346 -23.03 6.48 18.67
N ALA A 347 -23.50 7.08 17.59
CA ALA A 347 -23.91 8.49 17.54
C ALA A 347 -25.32 8.69 18.07
#